data_5f63031465274163887480883bae0a3f
#
_entry.id   5f63031465274163887480883bae0a3f
#
_cell.length_a   1.000
_cell.length_b   1.000
_cell.length_c   1.000
_cell.angle_alpha   90.00
_cell.angle_beta   90.00
_cell.angle_gamma   90.00
#
_symmetry.space_group_name_H-M   'P 1'
#
loop_
_entity.id
_entity.type
_entity.pdbx_description
1 polymer ?
#
loop_
_entity_poly.entity_id
_entity_poly.type
_entity_poly.pdbx_seq_one_letter_code
_entity_poly.pdbx_strand_id
1 'polypeptide(L)'
;MDHQADNICAGNFPFTTIDPQRAVGYLQVDCACKRKGLTDKCRPNYGSCVDGKRSVPIELLDVAGLVPGAHEGKGLGNKFLDDLRHADALIHVVDVSGTTDAEGKATRGYDPSVDVEWLRGEIVRWIQGNLMDKWGSIKRRHVAIKASPVETLQGQFSGYGSTSSIVARTLDKLQLKQPLEEWSDETILKVVNAFTDEKFPTVLALNKIDHPDADRNIAKIAKQQPADSIVLCSAISEVFLRRLAKQGYIKYKEGAEYLDTRQDLIEQGDPDGGGLKEMDDKLAQRIENLKDMVLYRFGSTGVVQVLSRAAALLGLVPVFPVKNIHTYGSGSAGTTAVFRDCVLIKKGSTVADAARKIMGDAPIAFIEGDGGRRVAEDSLIEVGKNDILSFHVGR
;
A
#
# COMPACT_ATOMS: atom_id res chain seq x y z
N MET A 1 11.33 1.12 20.19
CA MET A 1 9.87 1.42 20.07
C MET A 1 9.22 0.38 19.16
N ASP A 2 9.31 -0.91 19.54
CA ASP A 2 8.95 -2.05 18.69
C ASP A 2 7.81 -2.90 19.28
N HIS A 3 6.92 -2.30 20.09
CA HIS A 3 5.89 -3.07 20.81
C HIS A 3 4.46 -2.95 20.29
N GLN A 4 4.21 -2.21 19.19
CA GLN A 4 2.83 -2.05 18.69
C GLN A 4 2.43 -3.04 17.58
N ALA A 5 3.37 -3.72 16.93
CA ALA A 5 3.04 -4.68 15.87
C ALA A 5 2.63 -6.08 16.39
N ASP A 6 2.89 -6.38 17.67
CA ASP A 6 2.65 -7.73 18.23
C ASP A 6 1.22 -7.95 18.74
N ASN A 7 0.34 -6.94 18.69
CA ASN A 7 -1.03 -7.01 19.24
C ASN A 7 -2.14 -7.06 18.18
N ILE A 8 -1.82 -7.30 16.91
CA ILE A 8 -2.86 -7.50 15.89
C ILE A 8 -3.43 -8.90 16.09
N CYS A 9 -4.71 -8.96 16.46
CA CYS A 9 -5.44 -10.24 16.58
C CYS A 9 -5.47 -10.93 15.22
N ALA A 10 -4.95 -12.15 15.13
CA ALA A 10 -5.02 -12.97 13.93
C ALA A 10 -6.12 -14.02 14.09
N GLY A 11 -7.01 -14.14 13.10
CA GLY A 11 -8.08 -15.14 13.09
C GLY A 11 -8.68 -15.34 11.70
N ASN A 12 -9.41 -16.44 11.54
CA ASN A 12 -10.13 -16.75 10.30
C ASN A 12 -11.56 -16.21 10.26
N PHE A 13 -11.99 -15.46 11.27
CA PHE A 13 -13.34 -14.92 11.37
C PHE A 13 -13.39 -13.47 10.90
N PRO A 14 -14.45 -13.04 10.18
CA PRO A 14 -14.56 -11.69 9.62
C PRO A 14 -14.63 -10.57 10.66
N PHE A 15 -14.90 -10.87 11.91
CA PHE A 15 -14.98 -9.90 13.02
C PHE A 15 -13.83 -10.05 14.03
N THR A 16 -12.67 -10.51 13.60
CA THR A 16 -11.49 -10.56 14.47
C THR A 16 -11.08 -9.15 14.91
N THR A 17 -11.22 -8.15 14.03
CA THR A 17 -10.99 -6.74 14.32
C THR A 17 -12.35 -6.04 14.47
N ILE A 18 -12.64 -5.47 15.67
CA ILE A 18 -13.87 -4.73 15.95
C ILE A 18 -13.62 -3.22 15.79
N ASP A 19 -12.54 -2.72 16.36
CA ASP A 19 -12.10 -1.34 16.23
C ASP A 19 -10.90 -1.25 15.32
N PRO A 20 -10.86 -0.28 14.36
CA PRO A 20 -9.74 -0.10 13.48
C PRO A 20 -8.43 0.06 14.25
N GLN A 21 -7.45 -0.74 13.89
CA GLN A 21 -6.11 -0.66 14.48
C GLN A 21 -5.15 -0.01 13.50
N ARG A 22 -4.42 0.98 13.99
CA ARG A 22 -3.38 1.65 13.21
C ARG A 22 -2.04 0.98 13.48
N ALA A 23 -1.37 0.58 12.41
CA ALA A 23 -0.03 0.01 12.45
C ALA A 23 0.89 0.78 11.50
N VAL A 24 2.18 0.68 11.76
CA VAL A 24 3.20 1.24 10.86
C VAL A 24 3.79 0.10 10.04
N GLY A 25 3.57 0.16 8.72
CA GLY A 25 4.27 -0.67 7.75
C GLY A 25 5.49 0.07 7.21
N TYR A 26 6.45 -0.67 6.65
CA TYR A 26 7.64 -0.10 6.05
C TYR A 26 7.71 -0.43 4.56
N LEU A 27 7.61 0.62 3.73
CA LEU A 27 7.79 0.51 2.29
C LEU A 27 9.27 0.60 1.94
N GLN A 28 9.76 -0.35 1.15
CA GLN A 28 11.12 -0.33 0.62
C GLN A 28 11.20 0.54 -0.64
N VAL A 29 12.06 1.55 -0.62
CA VAL A 29 12.32 2.43 -1.78
C VAL A 29 13.83 2.56 -2.03
N ASP A 30 14.19 2.88 -3.26
CA ASP A 30 15.58 3.22 -3.60
C ASP A 30 15.95 4.57 -2.99
N CYS A 31 17.01 4.58 -2.19
CA CYS A 31 17.47 5.78 -1.52
C CYS A 31 18.44 6.59 -2.40
N ALA A 32 18.30 7.90 -2.39
CA ALA A 32 19.22 8.80 -3.07
C ALA A 32 20.68 8.64 -2.63
N CYS A 33 20.92 8.17 -1.41
CA CYS A 33 22.28 7.94 -0.87
C CYS A 33 23.10 6.96 -1.75
N LYS A 34 22.47 5.94 -2.34
CA LYS A 34 23.14 4.99 -3.23
C LYS A 34 23.63 5.69 -4.51
N ARG A 35 22.80 6.52 -5.12
CA ARG A 35 23.14 7.29 -6.32
C ARG A 35 24.26 8.31 -6.07
N LYS A 36 24.41 8.75 -4.82
CA LYS A 36 25.40 9.75 -4.39
C LYS A 36 26.66 9.13 -3.76
N GLY A 37 26.73 7.80 -3.63
CA GLY A 37 27.87 7.12 -2.98
C GLY A 37 28.01 7.43 -1.49
N LEU A 38 26.88 7.68 -0.80
CA LEU A 38 26.84 8.13 0.59
C LEU A 38 26.07 7.17 1.52
N THR A 39 26.05 5.88 1.17
CA THR A 39 25.29 4.86 1.92
C THR A 39 25.78 4.70 3.36
N ASP A 40 27.07 4.82 3.58
CA ASP A 40 27.72 4.77 4.89
C ASP A 40 27.35 5.93 5.83
N LYS A 41 26.97 7.08 5.27
CA LYS A 41 26.55 8.29 5.98
C LYS A 41 25.03 8.48 6.08
N CYS A 42 24.27 7.62 5.38
CA CYS A 42 22.81 7.70 5.39
C CYS A 42 22.26 7.29 6.77
N ARG A 43 21.53 8.21 7.41
CA ARG A 43 20.95 8.01 8.75
C ARG A 43 19.52 8.52 8.77
N PRO A 44 18.54 7.69 8.37
CA PRO A 44 17.11 8.05 8.40
C PRO A 44 16.64 8.45 9.81
N ASN A 45 15.76 9.45 9.87
CA ASN A 45 15.04 9.78 11.10
C ASN A 45 14.03 8.69 11.46
N TYR A 46 13.43 8.08 10.44
CA TYR A 46 12.45 7.01 10.58
C TYR A 46 12.82 5.85 9.68
N GLY A 47 12.58 4.61 10.16
CA GLY A 47 12.95 3.40 9.46
C GLY A 47 14.46 3.17 9.41
N SER A 48 14.92 2.55 8.35
CA SER A 48 16.34 2.21 8.14
C SER A 48 16.76 2.44 6.69
N CYS A 49 18.05 2.46 6.44
CA CYS A 49 18.60 2.42 5.09
C CYS A 49 19.79 1.43 5.07
N VAL A 50 19.62 0.33 4.35
CA VAL A 50 20.62 -0.72 4.21
C VAL A 50 20.96 -0.86 2.73
N ASP A 51 22.22 -0.71 2.37
CA ASP A 51 22.73 -0.81 0.99
C ASP A 51 21.98 0.06 -0.03
N GLY A 52 21.49 1.23 0.43
CA GLY A 52 20.70 2.13 -0.42
C GLY A 52 19.26 1.71 -0.65
N LYS A 53 18.76 0.70 0.05
CA LYS A 53 17.33 0.41 0.19
C LYS A 53 16.82 1.02 1.49
N ARG A 54 15.90 1.94 1.38
CA ARG A 54 15.34 2.69 2.50
C ARG A 54 13.95 2.19 2.86
N SER A 55 13.74 1.92 4.14
CA SER A 55 12.43 1.63 4.72
C SER A 55 11.74 2.94 5.08
N VAL A 56 10.66 3.27 4.38
CA VAL A 56 9.86 4.48 4.64
C VAL A 56 8.59 4.07 5.38
N PRO A 57 8.28 4.67 6.54
CA PRO A 57 7.07 4.32 7.28
C PRO A 57 5.81 4.75 6.50
N ILE A 58 4.83 3.87 6.45
CA ILE A 58 3.48 4.12 5.94
C ILE A 58 2.47 3.69 6.99
N GLU A 59 1.33 4.37 7.04
CA GLU A 59 0.25 3.98 7.92
C GLU A 59 -0.56 2.85 7.28
N LEU A 60 -0.78 1.79 8.04
CA LEU A 60 -1.68 0.69 7.73
C LEU A 60 -2.88 0.77 8.67
N LEU A 61 -4.08 0.71 8.11
CA LEU A 61 -5.32 0.65 8.88
C LEU A 61 -5.90 -0.75 8.76
N ASP A 62 -5.86 -1.52 9.85
CA ASP A 62 -6.55 -2.80 9.93
C ASP A 62 -8.01 -2.52 10.31
N VAL A 63 -8.91 -2.81 9.39
CA VAL A 63 -10.33 -2.52 9.54
C VAL A 63 -11.11 -3.82 9.76
N ALA A 64 -12.28 -3.70 10.40
CA ALA A 64 -13.16 -4.83 10.64
C ALA A 64 -13.50 -5.56 9.33
N GLY A 65 -13.50 -6.89 9.34
CA GLY A 65 -13.91 -7.70 8.19
C GLY A 65 -15.36 -7.38 7.80
N LEU A 66 -15.62 -7.41 6.50
CA LEU A 66 -16.97 -7.26 5.97
C LEU A 66 -17.70 -8.61 5.90
N VAL A 67 -19.02 -8.54 6.01
CA VAL A 67 -19.92 -9.65 5.71
C VAL A 67 -20.88 -9.26 4.59
N PRO A 68 -21.42 -10.25 3.85
CA PRO A 68 -22.42 -10.00 2.82
C PRO A 68 -23.61 -9.18 3.35
N GLY A 69 -23.99 -8.09 2.64
CA GLY A 69 -25.02 -7.15 3.03
C GLY A 69 -24.55 -5.99 3.92
N ALA A 70 -23.25 -5.76 4.00
CA ALA A 70 -22.69 -4.64 4.75
C ALA A 70 -23.20 -3.28 4.25
N HIS A 71 -23.48 -3.13 2.95
CA HIS A 71 -24.05 -1.92 2.34
C HIS A 71 -25.47 -1.63 2.84
N GLU A 72 -26.21 -2.62 3.35
CA GLU A 72 -27.52 -2.50 4.00
C GLU A 72 -27.41 -2.26 5.51
N GLY A 73 -26.20 -2.06 6.03
CA GLY A 73 -25.95 -1.84 7.47
C GLY A 73 -25.85 -3.12 8.28
N LYS A 74 -25.73 -4.30 7.66
CA LYS A 74 -25.52 -5.57 8.39
C LYS A 74 -24.13 -5.60 9.03
N GLY A 75 -24.06 -6.07 10.25
CA GLY A 75 -22.83 -6.18 11.01
C GLY A 75 -22.18 -4.82 11.30
N LEU A 76 -20.87 -4.71 11.10
CA LEU A 76 -20.07 -3.47 11.24
C LEU A 76 -19.92 -2.73 9.90
N GLY A 77 -20.76 -3.03 8.91
CA GLY A 77 -20.61 -2.52 7.54
C GLY A 77 -20.51 -1.00 7.43
N ASN A 78 -21.37 -0.26 8.13
CA ASN A 78 -21.34 1.20 8.11
C ASN A 78 -20.05 1.77 8.69
N LYS A 79 -19.49 1.15 9.73
CA LYS A 79 -18.23 1.57 10.33
C LYS A 79 -17.06 1.30 9.39
N PHE A 80 -17.00 0.11 8.80
CA PHE A 80 -16.00 -0.24 7.80
C PHE A 80 -16.02 0.75 6.61
N LEU A 81 -17.21 1.03 6.07
CA LEU A 81 -17.36 1.92 4.94
C LEU A 81 -16.97 3.37 5.29
N ASP A 82 -17.17 3.79 6.55
CA ASP A 82 -16.70 5.08 7.06
C ASP A 82 -15.16 5.11 7.19
N ASP A 83 -14.55 4.01 7.61
CA ASP A 83 -13.09 3.89 7.71
C ASP A 83 -12.41 3.91 6.32
N LEU A 84 -13.04 3.32 5.30
CA LEU A 84 -12.51 3.29 3.93
C LEU A 84 -12.25 4.67 3.34
N ARG A 85 -13.01 5.70 3.68
CA ARG A 85 -12.85 7.04 3.13
C ARG A 85 -11.46 7.63 3.36
N HIS A 86 -10.77 7.16 4.42
CA HIS A 86 -9.43 7.61 4.79
C HIS A 86 -8.32 6.85 4.05
N ALA A 87 -8.65 5.74 3.38
CA ALA A 87 -7.67 4.95 2.66
C ALA A 87 -7.29 5.58 1.31
N ASP A 88 -6.00 5.55 0.98
CA ASP A 88 -5.49 5.89 -0.35
C ASP A 88 -5.53 4.68 -1.29
N ALA A 89 -5.29 3.47 -0.78
CA ALA A 89 -5.39 2.19 -1.48
C ALA A 89 -5.91 1.11 -0.53
N LEU A 90 -6.45 0.04 -1.08
CA LEU A 90 -6.91 -1.12 -0.35
C LEU A 90 -5.96 -2.30 -0.56
N ILE A 91 -5.73 -3.06 0.51
CA ILE A 91 -5.12 -4.37 0.46
C ILE A 91 -6.19 -5.39 0.82
N HIS A 92 -6.70 -6.10 -0.18
CA HIS A 92 -7.70 -7.14 0.01
C HIS A 92 -6.98 -8.48 0.20
N VAL A 93 -6.98 -8.99 1.42
CA VAL A 93 -6.39 -10.29 1.76
C VAL A 93 -7.40 -11.39 1.48
N VAL A 94 -7.05 -12.30 0.57
CA VAL A 94 -7.91 -13.41 0.11
C VAL A 94 -7.29 -14.73 0.51
N ASP A 95 -8.05 -15.58 1.19
CA ASP A 95 -7.63 -16.94 1.56
C ASP A 95 -7.78 -17.88 0.36
N VAL A 96 -6.67 -18.19 -0.33
CA VAL A 96 -6.69 -19.08 -1.50
C VAL A 96 -6.63 -20.56 -1.18
N SER A 97 -6.59 -20.93 0.10
CA SER A 97 -6.62 -22.34 0.49
C SER A 97 -7.94 -23.03 0.18
N GLY A 98 -9.05 -22.29 0.10
CA GLY A 98 -10.41 -22.83 -0.05
C GLY A 98 -10.89 -23.63 1.15
N THR A 99 -10.28 -23.41 2.33
CA THR A 99 -10.60 -24.11 3.58
C THR A 99 -11.54 -23.33 4.50
N THR A 100 -11.85 -22.09 4.14
CA THR A 100 -12.80 -21.22 4.85
C THR A 100 -13.75 -20.55 3.86
N ASP A 101 -15.02 -20.38 4.25
CA ASP A 101 -16.02 -19.65 3.46
C ASP A 101 -16.02 -18.14 3.80
N ALA A 102 -16.91 -17.38 3.15
CA ALA A 102 -17.04 -15.93 3.34
C ALA A 102 -17.39 -15.52 4.79
N GLU A 103 -18.01 -16.40 5.57
CA GLU A 103 -18.29 -16.19 6.99
C GLU A 103 -17.17 -16.66 7.91
N GLY A 104 -16.06 -17.16 7.36
CA GLY A 104 -14.90 -17.67 8.10
C GLY A 104 -15.10 -19.08 8.67
N LYS A 105 -16.15 -19.81 8.25
CA LYS A 105 -16.40 -21.18 8.69
C LYS A 105 -15.53 -22.16 7.92
N ALA A 106 -15.06 -23.19 8.63
CA ALA A 106 -14.30 -24.27 7.99
C ALA A 106 -15.13 -24.99 6.92
N THR A 107 -14.57 -25.11 5.74
CA THR A 107 -15.18 -25.78 4.57
C THR A 107 -14.12 -26.47 3.73
N ARG A 108 -14.52 -27.12 2.64
CA ARG A 108 -13.60 -27.69 1.64
C ARG A 108 -14.03 -27.29 0.24
N GLY A 109 -13.06 -26.85 -0.56
CA GLY A 109 -13.29 -26.51 -1.97
C GLY A 109 -14.06 -25.24 -2.19
N TYR A 110 -14.04 -24.32 -1.24
CA TYR A 110 -14.58 -22.96 -1.41
C TYR A 110 -13.85 -22.25 -2.56
N ASP A 111 -14.60 -21.47 -3.33
CA ASP A 111 -14.04 -20.67 -4.42
C ASP A 111 -13.78 -19.23 -3.98
N PRO A 112 -12.52 -18.85 -3.69
CA PRO A 112 -12.21 -17.52 -3.18
C PRO A 112 -12.32 -16.41 -4.24
N SER A 113 -12.59 -16.72 -5.50
CA SER A 113 -12.91 -15.70 -6.51
C SER A 113 -14.21 -14.96 -6.16
N VAL A 114 -15.12 -15.60 -5.44
CA VAL A 114 -16.35 -14.98 -4.93
C VAL A 114 -16.03 -13.85 -3.96
N ASP A 115 -15.03 -14.02 -3.09
CA ASP A 115 -14.63 -12.99 -2.12
C ASP A 115 -14.08 -11.75 -2.81
N VAL A 116 -13.33 -11.94 -3.89
CA VAL A 116 -12.77 -10.84 -4.70
C VAL A 116 -13.86 -9.97 -5.32
N GLU A 117 -14.85 -10.60 -5.96
CA GLU A 117 -15.95 -9.91 -6.61
C GLU A 117 -16.89 -9.26 -5.60
N TRP A 118 -17.13 -9.96 -4.51
CA TRP A 118 -18.06 -9.54 -3.48
C TRP A 118 -17.66 -8.21 -2.82
N LEU A 119 -16.43 -8.06 -2.34
CA LEU A 119 -15.97 -6.84 -1.65
C LEU A 119 -16.12 -5.59 -2.52
N ARG A 120 -15.66 -5.69 -3.77
CA ARG A 120 -15.82 -4.59 -4.73
C ARG A 120 -17.29 -4.26 -4.97
N GLY A 121 -18.12 -5.31 -5.10
CA GLY A 121 -19.56 -5.17 -5.28
C GLY A 121 -20.24 -4.46 -4.10
N GLU A 122 -19.84 -4.73 -2.85
CA GLU A 122 -20.37 -4.04 -1.66
C GLU A 122 -20.05 -2.54 -1.69
N ILE A 123 -18.83 -2.15 -2.01
CA ILE A 123 -18.41 -0.74 -2.11
C ILE A 123 -19.22 -0.02 -3.21
N VAL A 124 -19.36 -0.65 -4.38
CA VAL A 124 -20.11 -0.08 -5.50
C VAL A 124 -21.58 0.10 -5.12
N ARG A 125 -22.22 -0.91 -4.54
CA ARG A 125 -23.65 -0.84 -4.11
C ARG A 125 -23.86 0.24 -3.05
N TRP A 126 -22.95 0.38 -2.12
CA TRP A 126 -23.01 1.42 -1.09
C TRP A 126 -22.95 2.83 -1.70
N ILE A 127 -22.01 3.09 -2.58
CA ILE A 127 -21.85 4.41 -3.23
C ILE A 127 -23.05 4.68 -4.15
N GLN A 128 -23.46 3.68 -4.96
CA GLN A 128 -24.60 3.80 -5.86
C GLN A 128 -25.90 4.06 -5.11
N GLY A 129 -26.18 3.31 -4.04
CA GLY A 129 -27.38 3.49 -3.21
C GLY A 129 -27.48 4.91 -2.67
N ASN A 130 -26.42 5.39 -2.01
CA ASN A 130 -26.37 6.75 -1.48
C ASN A 130 -26.54 7.85 -2.55
N LEU A 131 -26.06 7.60 -3.77
CA LEU A 131 -26.20 8.53 -4.88
C LEU A 131 -27.63 8.50 -5.44
N MET A 132 -28.19 7.31 -5.66
CA MET A 132 -29.52 7.11 -6.24
C MET A 132 -30.64 7.65 -5.35
N ASP A 133 -30.56 7.46 -4.05
CA ASP A 133 -31.52 7.99 -3.09
C ASP A 133 -31.76 9.50 -3.23
N LYS A 134 -30.74 10.23 -3.67
CA LYS A 134 -30.77 11.69 -3.81
C LYS A 134 -30.72 12.17 -5.25
N TRP A 135 -30.68 11.27 -6.23
CA TRP A 135 -30.38 11.60 -7.63
C TRP A 135 -31.32 12.64 -8.22
N GLY A 136 -32.62 12.53 -7.98
CA GLY A 136 -33.60 13.52 -8.44
C GLY A 136 -33.35 14.94 -7.89
N SER A 137 -32.91 15.05 -6.66
CA SER A 137 -32.55 16.31 -6.02
C SER A 137 -31.23 16.85 -6.58
N ILE A 138 -30.25 15.97 -6.80
CA ILE A 138 -28.94 16.31 -7.37
C ILE A 138 -29.11 16.89 -8.77
N LYS A 139 -29.91 16.24 -9.64
CA LYS A 139 -30.20 16.74 -11.00
C LYS A 139 -30.81 18.13 -10.99
N ARG A 140 -31.85 18.33 -10.19
CA ARG A 140 -32.51 19.66 -10.09
C ARG A 140 -31.55 20.75 -9.67
N ARG A 141 -30.72 20.47 -8.65
CA ARG A 141 -29.70 21.43 -8.17
C ARG A 141 -28.64 21.70 -9.24
N HIS A 142 -28.14 20.65 -9.91
CA HIS A 142 -27.16 20.76 -10.99
C HIS A 142 -27.60 21.74 -12.07
N VAL A 143 -28.82 21.55 -12.58
CA VAL A 143 -29.41 22.42 -13.61
C VAL A 143 -29.62 23.84 -13.07
N ALA A 144 -30.16 23.99 -11.85
CA ALA A 144 -30.47 25.28 -11.28
C ALA A 144 -29.24 26.20 -11.10
N ILE A 145 -28.11 25.62 -10.66
CA ILE A 145 -26.86 26.39 -10.43
C ILE A 145 -25.90 26.35 -11.62
N LYS A 146 -26.25 25.63 -12.69
CA LYS A 146 -25.41 25.44 -13.89
C LYS A 146 -24.01 24.94 -13.54
N ALA A 147 -23.91 24.03 -12.59
CA ALA A 147 -22.62 23.45 -12.16
C ALA A 147 -22.03 22.55 -13.25
N SER A 148 -20.75 22.33 -13.23
CA SER A 148 -20.12 21.27 -14.01
C SER A 148 -20.43 19.90 -13.40
N PRO A 149 -20.37 18.80 -14.20
CA PRO A 149 -20.51 17.44 -13.67
C PRO A 149 -19.48 17.13 -12.58
N VAL A 150 -18.25 17.63 -12.71
CA VAL A 150 -17.18 17.47 -11.71
C VAL A 150 -17.57 18.11 -10.38
N GLU A 151 -18.03 19.35 -10.36
CA GLU A 151 -18.45 20.05 -9.13
C GLU A 151 -19.64 19.35 -8.47
N THR A 152 -20.62 18.92 -9.27
CA THR A 152 -21.81 18.24 -8.76
C THR A 152 -21.44 16.92 -8.10
N LEU A 153 -20.66 16.07 -8.78
CA LEU A 153 -20.24 14.77 -8.24
C LEU A 153 -19.24 14.93 -7.09
N GLN A 154 -18.35 15.91 -7.13
CA GLN A 154 -17.46 16.19 -6.02
C GLN A 154 -18.24 16.49 -4.74
N GLY A 155 -19.33 17.25 -4.83
CA GLY A 155 -20.22 17.49 -3.69
C GLY A 155 -20.84 16.21 -3.12
N GLN A 156 -21.09 15.20 -3.95
CA GLN A 156 -21.62 13.90 -3.50
C GLN A 156 -20.53 12.95 -3.01
N PHE A 157 -19.37 12.96 -3.65
CA PHE A 157 -18.28 12.02 -3.38
C PHE A 157 -17.28 12.50 -2.32
N SER A 158 -17.42 13.75 -1.83
CA SER A 158 -16.57 14.29 -0.76
C SER A 158 -16.61 13.45 0.51
N GLY A 159 -17.76 12.88 0.85
CA GLY A 159 -17.94 12.00 1.99
C GLY A 159 -17.11 10.69 1.92
N TYR A 160 -16.66 10.30 0.74
CA TYR A 160 -15.76 9.15 0.53
C TYR A 160 -14.28 9.56 0.47
N GLY A 161 -13.92 10.77 0.91
CA GLY A 161 -12.54 11.28 0.84
C GLY A 161 -12.08 11.58 -0.58
N SER A 162 -13.01 11.86 -1.50
CA SER A 162 -12.69 12.22 -2.89
C SER A 162 -12.23 13.67 -3.01
N THR A 163 -11.45 13.93 -4.05
CA THR A 163 -11.04 15.27 -4.49
C THR A 163 -11.58 15.56 -5.88
N SER A 164 -11.68 16.83 -6.26
CA SER A 164 -12.11 17.23 -7.62
C SER A 164 -11.24 16.59 -8.70
N SER A 165 -9.96 16.38 -8.44
CA SER A 165 -9.02 15.70 -9.36
C SER A 165 -9.39 14.22 -9.59
N ILE A 166 -9.83 13.49 -8.55
CA ILE A 166 -10.29 12.09 -8.68
C ILE A 166 -11.55 12.05 -9.53
N VAL A 167 -12.51 12.94 -9.26
CA VAL A 167 -13.77 12.99 -10.03
C VAL A 167 -13.51 13.35 -11.49
N ALA A 168 -12.65 14.33 -11.74
CA ALA A 168 -12.28 14.72 -13.11
C ALA A 168 -11.67 13.53 -13.87
N ARG A 169 -10.66 12.85 -13.31
CA ARG A 169 -10.06 11.65 -13.93
C ARG A 169 -11.07 10.54 -14.17
N THR A 170 -12.03 10.35 -13.25
CA THR A 170 -13.12 9.38 -13.41
C THR A 170 -13.96 9.68 -14.65
N LEU A 171 -14.38 10.93 -14.82
CA LEU A 171 -15.21 11.36 -15.95
C LEU A 171 -14.42 11.38 -17.26
N ASP A 172 -13.15 11.79 -17.23
CA ASP A 172 -12.25 11.79 -18.38
C ASP A 172 -12.05 10.37 -18.95
N LYS A 173 -11.92 9.35 -18.08
CA LYS A 173 -11.84 7.94 -18.51
C LYS A 173 -13.09 7.47 -19.23
N LEU A 174 -14.26 7.95 -18.83
CA LEU A 174 -15.55 7.52 -19.37
C LEU A 174 -15.95 8.29 -20.64
N GLN A 175 -15.40 9.47 -20.88
CA GLN A 175 -15.68 10.35 -22.02
C GLN A 175 -17.18 10.50 -22.30
N LEU A 176 -17.98 10.69 -21.24
CA LEU A 176 -19.43 10.81 -21.36
C LEU A 176 -19.80 12.08 -22.13
N LYS A 177 -20.60 11.92 -23.18
CA LYS A 177 -21.08 13.03 -24.03
C LYS A 177 -22.43 13.56 -23.58
N GLN A 178 -23.19 12.76 -22.84
CA GLN A 178 -24.52 13.12 -22.35
C GLN A 178 -24.41 14.09 -21.16
N PRO A 179 -25.27 15.11 -21.09
CA PRO A 179 -25.35 15.98 -19.92
C PRO A 179 -25.81 15.18 -18.69
N LEU A 180 -25.38 15.61 -17.50
CA LEU A 180 -25.58 14.87 -16.25
C LEU A 180 -27.05 14.57 -15.96
N GLU A 181 -27.94 15.50 -16.28
CA GLU A 181 -29.39 15.38 -16.06
C GLU A 181 -30.05 14.27 -16.90
N GLU A 182 -29.41 13.83 -17.99
CA GLU A 182 -29.87 12.76 -18.86
C GLU A 182 -29.31 11.39 -18.55
N TRP A 183 -28.45 11.29 -17.52
CA TRP A 183 -27.82 10.01 -17.18
C TRP A 183 -28.86 8.98 -16.72
N SER A 184 -28.82 7.81 -17.34
CA SER A 184 -29.57 6.63 -16.94
C SER A 184 -28.90 5.95 -15.72
N ASP A 185 -29.65 5.06 -15.08
CA ASP A 185 -29.13 4.26 -13.96
C ASP A 185 -27.89 3.45 -14.37
N GLU A 186 -27.85 2.96 -15.62
CA GLU A 186 -26.69 2.27 -16.18
C GLU A 186 -25.47 3.20 -16.31
N THR A 187 -25.68 4.44 -16.76
CA THR A 187 -24.60 5.45 -16.83
C THR A 187 -24.07 5.79 -15.45
N ILE A 188 -24.98 5.96 -14.47
CA ILE A 188 -24.61 6.20 -13.07
C ILE A 188 -23.79 5.04 -12.53
N LEU A 189 -24.20 3.80 -12.78
CA LEU A 189 -23.46 2.62 -12.35
C LEU A 189 -22.04 2.58 -12.97
N LYS A 190 -21.90 2.93 -14.26
CA LYS A 190 -20.59 3.05 -14.92
C LYS A 190 -19.72 4.10 -14.24
N VAL A 191 -20.29 5.26 -13.90
CA VAL A 191 -19.59 6.32 -13.19
C VAL A 191 -19.15 5.87 -11.79
N VAL A 192 -20.03 5.21 -11.03
CA VAL A 192 -19.71 4.70 -9.69
C VAL A 192 -18.62 3.63 -9.77
N ASN A 193 -18.66 2.72 -10.73
CA ASN A 193 -17.60 1.72 -10.93
C ASN A 193 -16.25 2.38 -11.22
N ALA A 194 -16.20 3.31 -12.18
CA ALA A 194 -14.98 4.01 -12.53
C ALA A 194 -14.46 4.87 -11.37
N PHE A 195 -15.34 5.48 -10.58
CA PHE A 195 -14.99 6.22 -9.38
C PHE A 195 -14.40 5.30 -8.31
N THR A 196 -15.00 4.13 -8.09
CA THR A 196 -14.51 3.14 -7.13
C THR A 196 -13.09 2.70 -7.48
N ASP A 197 -12.83 2.40 -8.76
CA ASP A 197 -11.50 1.99 -9.23
C ASP A 197 -10.46 3.12 -9.10
N GLU A 198 -10.87 4.37 -9.30
CA GLU A 198 -9.97 5.54 -9.18
C GLU A 198 -9.70 5.93 -7.74
N LYS A 199 -10.71 5.85 -6.86
CA LYS A 199 -10.58 6.24 -5.45
C LYS A 199 -9.97 5.14 -4.58
N PHE A 200 -10.28 3.88 -4.87
CA PHE A 200 -9.91 2.72 -4.08
C PHE A 200 -9.10 1.70 -4.91
N PRO A 201 -7.93 2.08 -5.45
CA PRO A 201 -7.06 1.11 -6.12
C PRO A 201 -6.76 -0.02 -5.15
N THR A 202 -6.96 -1.27 -5.60
CA THR A 202 -6.94 -2.44 -4.72
C THR A 202 -5.85 -3.42 -5.12
N VAL A 203 -5.03 -3.82 -4.16
CA VAL A 203 -4.10 -4.97 -4.27
C VAL A 203 -4.80 -6.21 -3.72
N LEU A 204 -4.80 -7.28 -4.49
CA LEU A 204 -5.24 -8.59 -4.06
C LEU A 204 -4.05 -9.35 -3.48
N ALA A 205 -3.99 -9.47 -2.16
CA ALA A 205 -3.01 -10.27 -1.46
C ALA A 205 -3.54 -11.71 -1.32
N LEU A 206 -3.19 -12.58 -2.27
CA LEU A 206 -3.62 -13.97 -2.28
C LEU A 206 -2.80 -14.74 -1.24
N ASN A 207 -3.37 -14.89 -0.05
CA ASN A 207 -2.70 -15.47 1.12
C ASN A 207 -2.92 -16.98 1.23
N LYS A 208 -2.02 -17.66 1.94
CA LYS A 208 -1.96 -19.10 2.16
C LYS A 208 -1.54 -19.88 0.89
N ILE A 209 -0.62 -19.32 0.11
CA ILE A 209 -0.05 -20.00 -1.08
C ILE A 209 0.73 -21.28 -0.73
N ASP A 210 1.09 -21.44 0.54
CA ASP A 210 1.69 -22.64 1.11
C ASP A 210 0.71 -23.84 1.20
N HIS A 211 -0.59 -23.62 0.94
CA HIS A 211 -1.59 -24.69 0.96
C HIS A 211 -1.63 -25.45 -0.37
N PRO A 212 -1.77 -26.79 -0.36
CA PRO A 212 -1.75 -27.62 -1.58
C PRO A 212 -2.79 -27.26 -2.64
N ASP A 213 -3.98 -26.80 -2.22
CA ASP A 213 -5.08 -26.45 -3.12
C ASP A 213 -5.01 -25.01 -3.66
N ALA A 214 -4.04 -24.22 -3.20
CA ALA A 214 -3.93 -22.80 -3.54
C ALA A 214 -3.79 -22.54 -5.04
N ASP A 215 -3.00 -23.34 -5.75
CA ASP A 215 -2.73 -23.13 -7.18
C ASP A 215 -3.98 -23.09 -8.05
N ARG A 216 -4.91 -24.00 -7.79
CA ARG A 216 -6.17 -24.07 -8.53
C ARG A 216 -6.98 -22.78 -8.35
N ASN A 217 -7.04 -22.28 -7.13
CA ASN A 217 -7.77 -21.06 -6.79
C ASN A 217 -7.07 -19.80 -7.31
N ILE A 218 -5.73 -19.73 -7.20
CA ILE A 218 -4.92 -18.67 -7.80
C ILE A 218 -5.16 -18.61 -9.31
N ALA A 219 -5.13 -19.74 -10.01
CA ALA A 219 -5.35 -19.79 -11.46
C ALA A 219 -6.75 -19.29 -11.87
N LYS A 220 -7.78 -19.50 -11.06
CA LYS A 220 -9.12 -18.95 -11.31
C LYS A 220 -9.14 -17.43 -11.18
N ILE A 221 -8.60 -16.89 -10.07
CA ILE A 221 -8.55 -15.44 -9.81
C ILE A 221 -7.70 -14.74 -10.88
N ALA A 222 -6.55 -15.31 -11.25
CA ALA A 222 -5.66 -14.72 -12.26
C ALA A 222 -6.26 -14.62 -13.67
N LYS A 223 -7.30 -15.37 -13.98
CA LYS A 223 -8.05 -15.24 -15.24
C LYS A 223 -9.01 -14.06 -15.25
N GLN A 224 -9.43 -13.59 -14.09
CA GLN A 224 -10.47 -12.57 -13.92
C GLN A 224 -9.91 -11.21 -13.51
N GLN A 225 -8.71 -11.19 -12.92
CA GLN A 225 -8.11 -10.01 -12.34
C GLN A 225 -6.82 -9.61 -13.07
N PRO A 226 -6.50 -8.31 -13.18
CA PRO A 226 -5.26 -7.85 -13.76
C PRO A 226 -4.05 -8.39 -12.98
N ALA A 227 -3.03 -8.88 -13.68
CA ALA A 227 -1.84 -9.46 -13.07
C ALA A 227 -1.06 -8.46 -12.17
N ASP A 228 -1.14 -7.17 -12.49
CA ASP A 228 -0.52 -6.07 -11.73
C ASP A 228 -1.27 -5.73 -10.44
N SER A 229 -2.50 -6.22 -10.25
CA SER A 229 -3.23 -6.09 -8.98
C SER A 229 -3.00 -7.26 -8.01
N ILE A 230 -2.39 -8.37 -8.46
CA ILE A 230 -2.25 -9.60 -7.69
C ILE A 230 -0.86 -9.70 -7.06
N VAL A 231 -0.81 -10.10 -5.79
CA VAL A 231 0.42 -10.53 -5.10
C VAL A 231 0.15 -11.84 -4.38
N LEU A 232 0.99 -12.83 -4.65
CA LEU A 232 0.95 -14.14 -3.98
C LEU A 232 1.69 -14.03 -2.65
N CYS A 233 1.09 -14.45 -1.55
CA CYS A 233 1.74 -14.34 -0.26
C CYS A 233 1.40 -15.49 0.71
N SER A 234 2.33 -15.73 1.65
CA SER A 234 2.15 -16.58 2.82
C SER A 234 2.52 -15.81 4.07
N ALA A 235 1.54 -15.24 4.73
CA ALA A 235 1.75 -14.47 5.96
C ALA A 235 2.30 -15.34 7.09
N ILE A 236 1.87 -16.60 7.20
CA ILE A 236 2.36 -17.52 8.23
C ILE A 236 3.85 -17.84 8.04
N SER A 237 4.30 -18.01 6.79
CA SER A 237 5.70 -18.22 6.45
C SER A 237 6.56 -17.00 6.82
N GLU A 238 6.10 -15.80 6.50
CA GLU A 238 6.81 -14.56 6.86
C GLU A 238 6.94 -14.40 8.37
N VAL A 239 5.86 -14.58 9.13
CA VAL A 239 5.88 -14.52 10.60
C VAL A 239 6.84 -15.56 11.18
N PHE A 240 6.83 -16.77 10.63
CA PHE A 240 7.72 -17.84 11.08
C PHE A 240 9.20 -17.49 10.84
N LEU A 241 9.55 -17.02 9.64
CA LEU A 241 10.91 -16.63 9.29
C LEU A 241 11.41 -15.45 10.14
N ARG A 242 10.60 -14.42 10.32
CA ARG A 242 10.95 -13.27 11.18
C ARG A 242 11.20 -13.69 12.62
N ARG A 243 10.36 -14.59 13.14
CA ARG A 243 10.53 -15.14 14.49
C ARG A 243 11.84 -15.89 14.64
N LEU A 244 12.18 -16.75 13.68
CA LEU A 244 13.43 -17.50 13.70
C LEU A 244 14.66 -16.60 13.57
N ALA A 245 14.59 -15.58 12.71
CA ALA A 245 15.66 -14.59 12.57
C ALA A 245 15.87 -13.81 13.88
N LYS A 246 14.79 -13.35 14.54
CA LYS A 246 14.83 -12.69 15.84
C LYS A 246 15.39 -13.58 16.95
N GLN A 247 15.13 -14.88 16.87
CA GLN A 247 15.66 -15.88 17.81
C GLN A 247 17.11 -16.29 17.54
N GLY A 248 17.68 -15.88 16.40
CA GLY A 248 19.05 -16.18 16.01
C GLY A 248 19.27 -17.57 15.43
N TYR A 249 18.27 -18.18 14.82
CA TYR A 249 18.39 -19.47 14.13
C TYR A 249 18.76 -19.35 12.65
N ILE A 250 18.36 -18.27 12.01
CA ILE A 250 18.58 -17.99 10.59
C ILE A 250 19.00 -16.54 10.36
N LYS A 251 19.72 -16.28 9.27
CA LYS A 251 19.82 -14.96 8.67
C LYS A 251 18.78 -14.85 7.57
N TYR A 252 17.80 -13.97 7.76
CA TYR A 252 16.73 -13.74 6.79
C TYR A 252 16.49 -12.25 6.65
N LYS A 253 16.45 -11.79 5.41
CA LYS A 253 16.03 -10.44 5.05
C LYS A 253 14.59 -10.49 4.56
N GLU A 254 13.72 -9.67 5.13
CA GLU A 254 12.31 -9.60 4.75
C GLU A 254 12.12 -9.39 3.25
N GLY A 255 11.28 -10.21 2.64
CA GLY A 255 11.02 -10.21 1.20
C GLY A 255 12.10 -10.84 0.32
N ALA A 256 13.14 -11.45 0.91
CA ALA A 256 14.15 -12.19 0.16
C ALA A 256 13.68 -13.60 -0.22
N GLU A 257 14.24 -14.11 -1.30
CA GLU A 257 14.07 -15.48 -1.78
C GLU A 257 14.90 -16.47 -0.95
N TYR A 258 16.03 -15.99 -0.42
CA TYR A 258 17.01 -16.83 0.28
C TYR A 258 17.08 -16.48 1.76
N LEU A 259 17.46 -17.48 2.53
CA LEU A 259 17.86 -17.37 3.93
C LEU A 259 19.07 -18.26 4.17
N ASP A 260 19.88 -17.91 5.15
CA ASP A 260 21.02 -18.75 5.57
C ASP A 260 20.75 -19.36 6.94
N THR A 261 20.95 -20.65 7.03
CA THR A 261 21.05 -21.37 8.30
C THR A 261 22.49 -21.42 8.79
N ARG A 262 22.72 -21.90 10.00
CA ARG A 262 24.07 -22.14 10.52
C ARG A 262 24.88 -23.04 9.59
N GLN A 263 24.25 -24.12 9.08
CA GLN A 263 24.89 -25.08 8.19
C GLN A 263 25.28 -24.44 6.86
N ASP A 264 24.36 -23.64 6.26
CA ASP A 264 24.62 -22.95 5.01
C ASP A 264 25.86 -22.03 5.11
N LEU A 265 26.00 -21.31 6.26
CA LEU A 265 27.15 -20.42 6.48
C LEU A 265 28.45 -21.18 6.71
N ILE A 266 28.42 -22.32 7.40
CA ILE A 266 29.60 -23.18 7.55
C ILE A 266 30.07 -23.70 6.19
N GLU A 267 29.17 -24.12 5.32
CA GLU A 267 29.46 -24.57 3.96
C GLU A 267 30.01 -23.44 3.08
N GLN A 268 29.58 -22.20 3.34
CA GLN A 268 30.12 -20.98 2.69
C GLN A 268 31.48 -20.54 3.26
N GLY A 269 32.02 -21.25 4.25
CA GLY A 269 33.36 -21.01 4.80
C GLY A 269 33.39 -20.15 6.06
N ASP A 270 32.26 -19.95 6.75
CA ASP A 270 32.20 -19.31 8.06
C ASP A 270 32.20 -20.36 9.16
N PRO A 271 33.33 -20.62 9.87
CA PRO A 271 33.44 -21.72 10.86
C PRO A 271 32.47 -21.58 12.02
N ASP A 272 32.11 -20.35 12.39
CA ASP A 272 31.18 -20.07 13.48
C ASP A 272 29.71 -20.15 13.04
N GLY A 273 29.44 -20.38 11.74
CA GLY A 273 28.10 -20.40 11.18
C GLY A 273 27.35 -19.10 11.45
N GLY A 274 28.06 -17.95 11.36
CA GLY A 274 27.53 -16.62 11.58
C GLY A 274 27.03 -16.34 13.00
N GLY A 275 27.43 -17.14 13.98
CA GLY A 275 26.94 -17.05 15.36
C GLY A 275 25.49 -17.53 15.52
N LEU A 276 24.93 -18.21 14.52
CA LEU A 276 23.57 -18.75 14.59
C LEU A 276 23.49 -19.98 15.49
N LYS A 277 22.32 -20.19 16.09
CA LYS A 277 22.02 -21.33 16.95
C LYS A 277 21.86 -22.60 16.14
N GLU A 278 22.19 -23.72 16.75
CA GLU A 278 21.86 -25.05 16.21
C GLU A 278 20.36 -25.31 16.26
N MET A 279 19.85 -26.02 15.27
CA MET A 279 18.45 -26.40 15.15
C MET A 279 18.29 -27.91 15.37
N ASP A 280 17.15 -28.31 15.93
CA ASP A 280 16.75 -29.70 15.92
C ASP A 280 16.30 -30.13 14.50
N ASP A 281 16.25 -31.44 14.27
CA ASP A 281 15.88 -32.01 12.96
C ASP A 281 14.48 -31.60 12.50
N LYS A 282 13.55 -31.40 13.43
CA LYS A 282 12.17 -30.99 13.10
C LYS A 282 12.12 -29.55 12.58
N LEU A 283 12.88 -28.66 13.22
CA LEU A 283 12.95 -27.26 12.80
C LEU A 283 13.67 -27.14 11.46
N ALA A 284 14.79 -27.85 11.30
CA ALA A 284 15.55 -27.91 10.06
C ALA A 284 14.66 -28.39 8.89
N GLN A 285 13.96 -29.54 9.06
CA GLN A 285 13.05 -30.04 8.04
C GLN A 285 11.91 -29.08 7.70
N ARG A 286 11.39 -28.36 8.71
CA ARG A 286 10.32 -27.37 8.48
C ARG A 286 10.82 -26.17 7.69
N ILE A 287 12.07 -25.75 7.89
CA ILE A 287 12.69 -24.67 7.10
C ILE A 287 12.90 -25.13 5.66
N GLU A 288 13.43 -26.35 5.43
CA GLU A 288 13.62 -26.87 4.08
C GLU A 288 12.29 -26.99 3.33
N ASN A 289 11.24 -27.51 3.97
CA ASN A 289 9.91 -27.54 3.36
C ASN A 289 9.41 -26.12 3.00
N LEU A 290 9.67 -25.13 3.84
CA LEU A 290 9.29 -23.74 3.56
C LEU A 290 10.11 -23.13 2.41
N LYS A 291 11.42 -23.41 2.35
CA LYS A 291 12.29 -23.02 1.23
C LYS A 291 11.69 -23.55 -0.08
N ASP A 292 11.40 -24.85 -0.15
CA ASP A 292 10.91 -25.50 -1.36
C ASP A 292 9.51 -25.04 -1.75
N MET A 293 8.58 -25.04 -0.80
CA MET A 293 7.17 -24.77 -1.09
C MET A 293 6.83 -23.30 -1.27
N VAL A 294 7.61 -22.39 -0.68
CA VAL A 294 7.29 -20.95 -0.71
C VAL A 294 8.42 -20.15 -1.34
N LEU A 295 9.63 -20.18 -0.78
CA LEU A 295 10.68 -19.25 -1.22
C LEU A 295 11.15 -19.53 -2.65
N TYR A 296 11.56 -20.77 -2.96
CA TYR A 296 12.07 -21.12 -4.29
C TYR A 296 10.97 -21.16 -5.35
N ARG A 297 9.74 -21.46 -4.92
CA ARG A 297 8.62 -21.51 -5.84
C ARG A 297 8.07 -20.15 -6.23
N PHE A 298 8.02 -19.20 -5.30
CA PHE A 298 7.38 -17.89 -5.48
C PHE A 298 8.36 -16.71 -5.40
N GLY A 299 9.65 -16.98 -5.15
CA GLY A 299 10.71 -15.97 -5.05
C GLY A 299 10.71 -15.19 -3.72
N SER A 300 9.71 -15.38 -2.87
CA SER A 300 9.60 -14.78 -1.52
C SER A 300 8.32 -15.22 -0.83
N THR A 301 8.13 -14.80 0.43
CA THR A 301 6.83 -14.94 1.12
C THR A 301 5.75 -14.00 0.58
N GLY A 302 6.08 -13.02 -0.25
CA GLY A 302 5.17 -12.07 -0.89
C GLY A 302 4.69 -10.92 0.00
N VAL A 303 4.83 -10.98 1.31
CA VAL A 303 4.24 -9.99 2.24
C VAL A 303 4.79 -8.57 2.03
N VAL A 304 6.10 -8.44 1.85
CA VAL A 304 6.73 -7.14 1.55
C VAL A 304 6.30 -6.61 0.18
N GLN A 305 6.13 -7.51 -0.78
CA GLN A 305 5.69 -7.21 -2.13
C GLN A 305 4.28 -6.64 -2.19
N VAL A 306 3.39 -7.00 -1.24
CA VAL A 306 2.04 -6.42 -1.13
C VAL A 306 2.13 -4.90 -0.93
N LEU A 307 2.97 -4.44 -0.01
CA LEU A 307 3.15 -3.00 0.25
C LEU A 307 3.79 -2.29 -0.95
N SER A 308 4.78 -2.92 -1.58
CA SER A 308 5.42 -2.38 -2.77
C SER A 308 4.43 -2.26 -3.94
N ARG A 309 3.52 -3.22 -4.09
CA ARG A 309 2.46 -3.19 -5.11
C ARG A 309 1.44 -2.09 -4.84
N ALA A 310 1.00 -1.92 -3.59
CA ALA A 310 0.11 -0.84 -3.20
C ALA A 310 0.73 0.54 -3.50
N ALA A 311 2.01 0.73 -3.18
CA ALA A 311 2.74 1.94 -3.51
C ALA A 311 2.86 2.18 -5.03
N ALA A 312 3.07 1.12 -5.80
CA ALA A 312 3.12 1.19 -7.28
C ALA A 312 1.77 1.57 -7.88
N LEU A 313 0.65 0.99 -7.38
CA LEU A 313 -0.71 1.36 -7.81
C LEU A 313 -1.02 2.82 -7.51
N LEU A 314 -0.56 3.34 -6.37
CA LEU A 314 -0.68 4.75 -6.02
C LEU A 314 0.29 5.64 -6.80
N GLY A 315 1.24 5.05 -7.52
CA GLY A 315 2.31 5.78 -8.21
C GLY A 315 3.17 6.60 -7.25
N LEU A 316 3.49 6.04 -6.07
CA LEU A 316 4.31 6.76 -5.08
C LEU A 316 5.78 6.82 -5.50
N VAL A 317 6.35 8.00 -5.39
CA VAL A 317 7.77 8.27 -5.62
C VAL A 317 8.40 8.93 -4.40
N PRO A 318 9.66 8.58 -4.04
CA PRO A 318 10.34 9.19 -2.92
C PRO A 318 10.90 10.57 -3.28
N VAL A 319 10.76 11.51 -2.35
CA VAL A 319 11.42 12.82 -2.37
C VAL A 319 12.26 12.95 -1.10
N PHE A 320 13.46 13.45 -1.25
CA PHE A 320 14.45 13.59 -0.19
C PHE A 320 14.67 15.08 0.14
N PRO A 321 13.93 15.64 1.11
CA PRO A 321 14.19 16.99 1.57
C PRO A 321 15.51 17.06 2.33
N VAL A 322 16.33 18.05 1.99
CA VAL A 322 17.64 18.31 2.63
C VAL A 322 17.75 19.78 3.00
N LYS A 323 18.47 20.12 4.07
CA LYS A 323 18.74 21.51 4.40
C LYS A 323 19.87 22.12 3.57
N ASN A 324 20.86 21.30 3.23
CA ASN A 324 21.98 21.72 2.41
C ASN A 324 22.06 20.81 1.19
N ILE A 325 21.86 21.39 0.02
CA ILE A 325 21.81 20.65 -1.24
C ILE A 325 23.19 20.14 -1.70
N HIS A 326 24.28 20.73 -1.23
CA HIS A 326 25.63 20.34 -1.62
C HIS A 326 26.19 19.19 -0.76
N THR A 327 25.78 19.15 0.53
CA THR A 327 26.24 18.12 1.47
C THR A 327 25.18 17.06 1.73
N TYR A 328 23.94 17.27 1.28
CA TYR A 328 22.75 16.46 1.54
C TYR A 328 22.42 16.29 3.02
N GLY A 329 22.95 17.18 3.86
CA GLY A 329 22.69 17.18 5.30
C GLY A 329 21.31 17.77 5.62
N SER A 330 20.65 17.17 6.63
CA SER A 330 19.33 17.61 7.11
C SER A 330 19.41 18.16 8.54
N GLY A 331 20.61 18.22 9.13
CA GLY A 331 20.82 18.47 10.54
C GLY A 331 21.50 19.77 10.92
N SER A 332 21.58 19.99 12.23
CA SER A 332 22.34 21.06 12.86
C SER A 332 23.85 20.90 12.61
N ALA A 333 24.60 21.97 12.72
CA ALA A 333 26.04 21.99 12.55
C ALA A 333 26.70 20.87 13.38
N GLY A 334 27.55 20.06 12.72
CA GLY A 334 28.33 18.99 13.36
C GLY A 334 27.88 17.55 13.08
N THR A 335 26.76 17.31 12.39
CA THR A 335 26.37 15.96 11.99
C THR A 335 26.79 15.66 10.55
N THR A 336 27.46 14.52 10.33
CA THR A 336 27.82 14.01 9.00
C THR A 336 26.67 13.21 8.34
N ALA A 337 25.53 13.12 9.03
CA ALA A 337 24.37 12.34 8.58
C ALA A 337 23.67 13.01 7.37
N VAL A 338 23.43 12.21 6.35
CA VAL A 338 22.77 12.65 5.11
C VAL A 338 21.42 11.97 4.92
N PHE A 339 20.55 12.55 4.09
CA PHE A 339 19.25 12.00 3.68
C PHE A 339 18.41 11.52 4.87
N ARG A 340 18.25 12.35 5.90
CA ARG A 340 17.53 11.96 7.12
C ARG A 340 16.05 11.76 6.89
N ASP A 341 15.45 12.53 5.98
CA ASP A 341 14.03 12.50 5.67
C ASP A 341 13.76 11.96 4.27
N CYS A 342 12.62 11.32 4.12
CA CYS A 342 12.07 10.86 2.85
C CYS A 342 10.55 10.98 2.91
N VAL A 343 9.97 11.62 1.91
CA VAL A 343 8.52 11.81 1.80
C VAL A 343 8.05 11.17 0.50
N LEU A 344 7.01 10.36 0.59
CA LEU A 344 6.38 9.75 -0.58
C LEU A 344 5.34 10.70 -1.16
N ILE A 345 5.39 10.95 -2.45
CA ILE A 345 4.40 11.75 -3.19
C ILE A 345 3.89 10.98 -4.39
N LYS A 346 2.74 11.39 -4.94
CA LYS A 346 2.20 10.75 -6.14
C LYS A 346 3.01 11.16 -7.38
N LYS A 347 3.22 10.22 -8.29
CA LYS A 347 3.81 10.50 -9.62
C LYS A 347 2.96 11.53 -10.35
N GLY A 348 3.62 12.50 -10.99
CA GLY A 348 2.94 13.62 -11.62
C GLY A 348 2.65 14.81 -10.70
N SER A 349 3.02 14.72 -9.41
CA SER A 349 3.02 15.88 -8.51
C SER A 349 4.14 16.85 -8.90
N THR A 350 3.88 18.15 -8.65
CA THR A 350 4.84 19.22 -8.87
C THR A 350 5.76 19.40 -7.66
N VAL A 351 6.81 20.18 -7.83
CA VAL A 351 7.69 20.62 -6.74
C VAL A 351 6.91 21.43 -5.71
N ALA A 352 5.91 22.24 -6.13
CA ALA A 352 4.99 22.95 -5.23
C ALA A 352 4.16 21.99 -4.38
N ASP A 353 3.69 20.87 -4.94
CA ASP A 353 2.94 19.86 -4.18
C ASP A 353 3.82 19.21 -3.11
N ALA A 354 5.08 18.89 -3.48
CA ALA A 354 6.06 18.36 -2.54
C ALA A 354 6.37 19.39 -1.43
N ALA A 355 6.55 20.65 -1.79
CA ALA A 355 6.78 21.75 -0.86
C ALA A 355 5.63 21.87 0.15
N ARG A 356 4.39 21.90 -0.33
CA ARG A 356 3.19 21.97 0.54
C ARG A 356 3.11 20.78 1.49
N LYS A 357 3.42 19.57 1.01
CA LYS A 357 3.41 18.36 1.83
C LYS A 357 4.49 18.36 2.92
N ILE A 358 5.67 18.92 2.63
CA ILE A 358 6.84 18.91 3.53
C ILE A 358 6.85 20.12 4.47
N MET A 359 6.53 21.30 3.95
CA MET A 359 6.64 22.58 4.66
C MET A 359 5.29 23.15 5.11
N GLY A 360 4.16 22.53 4.70
CA GLY A 360 2.83 23.10 4.95
C GLY A 360 2.65 24.44 4.25
N ASP A 361 2.11 25.41 4.98
CA ASP A 361 1.84 26.77 4.50
C ASP A 361 3.02 27.75 4.71
N ALA A 362 4.22 27.23 5.01
CA ALA A 362 5.39 28.09 5.20
C ALA A 362 5.73 28.84 3.90
N PRO A 363 6.02 30.16 3.98
CA PRO A 363 6.37 30.95 2.79
C PRO A 363 7.72 30.50 2.24
N ILE A 364 7.72 29.99 1.02
CA ILE A 364 8.94 29.51 0.34
C ILE A 364 9.46 30.62 -0.55
N ALA A 365 10.73 31.01 -0.34
CA ALA A 365 11.38 32.03 -1.13
C ALA A 365 11.92 31.43 -2.46
N PHE A 366 12.52 30.25 -2.39
CA PHE A 366 13.00 29.50 -3.55
C PHE A 366 13.29 28.05 -3.15
N ILE A 367 13.42 27.19 -4.17
CA ILE A 367 13.70 25.76 -4.03
C ILE A 367 14.95 25.43 -4.86
N GLU A 368 15.88 24.72 -4.24
CA GLU A 368 17.07 24.20 -4.91
C GLU A 368 16.97 22.70 -5.10
N GLY A 369 17.29 22.26 -6.30
CA GLY A 369 17.46 20.86 -6.65
C GLY A 369 18.93 20.43 -6.59
N ASP A 370 19.14 19.16 -6.90
CA ASP A 370 20.49 18.56 -6.96
C ASP A 370 21.45 19.39 -7.84
N GLY A 371 22.65 19.62 -7.31
CA GLY A 371 23.66 20.48 -7.95
C GLY A 371 23.46 21.98 -7.69
N GLY A 372 22.60 22.40 -6.76
CA GLY A 372 22.41 23.80 -6.36
C GLY A 372 21.66 24.67 -7.37
N ARG A 373 20.96 24.05 -8.33
CA ARG A 373 20.16 24.77 -9.31
C ARG A 373 18.78 25.07 -8.77
N ARG A 374 18.26 26.27 -9.03
CA ARG A 374 16.86 26.58 -8.72
C ARG A 374 15.92 25.72 -9.56
N VAL A 375 14.90 25.19 -8.92
CA VAL A 375 13.86 24.37 -9.55
C VAL A 375 12.54 25.16 -9.50
N ALA A 376 11.87 25.22 -10.64
CA ALA A 376 10.57 25.89 -10.73
C ALA A 376 9.50 25.07 -9.99
N GLU A 377 8.56 25.77 -9.36
CA GLU A 377 7.51 25.16 -8.52
C GLU A 377 6.55 24.28 -9.34
N ASP A 378 6.35 24.58 -10.62
CA ASP A 378 5.52 23.82 -11.54
C ASP A 378 6.23 22.61 -12.17
N SER A 379 7.54 22.44 -11.94
CA SER A 379 8.28 21.29 -12.42
C SER A 379 7.73 20.00 -11.82
N LEU A 380 7.54 18.97 -12.66
CA LEU A 380 7.15 17.64 -12.20
C LEU A 380 8.28 16.97 -11.45
N ILE A 381 7.95 16.25 -10.38
CA ILE A 381 8.92 15.44 -9.64
C ILE A 381 9.29 14.19 -10.47
N GLU A 382 10.57 14.04 -10.74
CA GLU A 382 11.15 12.90 -11.41
C GLU A 382 12.31 12.33 -10.59
N VAL A 383 12.24 11.02 -10.29
CA VAL A 383 13.28 10.32 -9.51
C VAL A 383 14.62 10.39 -10.26
N GLY A 384 15.67 10.82 -9.57
CA GLY A 384 17.02 10.97 -10.12
C GLY A 384 17.30 12.32 -10.79
N LYS A 385 16.30 13.18 -10.94
CA LYS A 385 16.43 14.49 -11.58
C LYS A 385 16.20 15.64 -10.60
N ASN A 386 15.06 15.65 -9.94
CA ASN A 386 14.66 16.68 -8.97
C ASN A 386 13.93 16.12 -7.74
N ASP A 387 14.27 14.91 -7.34
CA ASP A 387 13.77 14.23 -6.15
C ASP A 387 14.58 14.53 -4.88
N ILE A 388 15.69 15.29 -4.98
CA ILE A 388 16.43 15.84 -3.85
C ILE A 388 16.21 17.35 -3.85
N LEU A 389 15.59 17.88 -2.81
CA LEU A 389 15.15 19.27 -2.74
C LEU A 389 15.56 19.95 -1.44
N SER A 390 16.01 21.20 -1.54
CA SER A 390 16.22 22.10 -0.41
C SER A 390 15.23 23.24 -0.48
N PHE A 391 14.43 23.44 0.58
CA PHE A 391 13.41 24.45 0.67
C PHE A 391 13.90 25.63 1.50
N HIS A 392 13.95 26.82 0.91
CA HIS A 392 14.37 28.04 1.58
C HIS A 392 13.17 28.89 1.93
N VAL A 393 12.95 29.06 3.23
CA VAL A 393 11.81 29.84 3.76
C VAL A 393 12.10 31.33 3.61
N GLY A 394 11.12 32.09 3.08
CA GLY A 394 11.15 33.53 3.06
C GLY A 394 10.97 34.12 4.47
N ARG A 395 11.50 35.31 4.68
CA ARG A 395 11.27 36.08 5.93
C ARG A 395 9.93 36.77 5.88
#